data_f43a24f703e1aa0c0558657c22ebd495
#
_entry.id   f43a24f703e1aa0c0558657c22ebd495
#
_cell.length_a   1.000
_cell.length_b   1.000
_cell.length_c   1.000
_cell.angle_alpha   90.00
_cell.angle_beta   90.00
_cell.angle_gamma   90.00
#
_symmetry.space_group_name_H-M   'P 1'
#
loop_
_entity.id
_entity.type
_entity.pdbx_description
1 polymer ?
#
loop_
_entity_poly.entity_id
_entity_poly.type
_entity_poly.pdbx_seq_one_letter_code
_entity_poly.pdbx_strand_id
1 'polypeptide(L)'
;MTAGVAAAGVVFALVMHGGGAAALAFCARGWEVPVDIMREESGNEPVAAFSMSHPAVPALYTVLTLGLTMFSMQPVLIALSLAGGLAYGLATRGAARTLGALRWQLPVILIIAVLNPLFSASGSTELFHIGMRAVYLESMVYGLCMGGLFVASVLWFEAAASMLGYDKVLALLGNAAPVIALMISMCMRLIPQFLRRGRTVLAVQDAIDVPGRAPADPVRSRLRASSVLMGWGMEDSLERADAMRSRGWGAATRRTTYARYRLGRGDVAALVGLALFGVATTAVAWTAMAQYSFYPQLSVPAPWLGYVVYAAWMALPCVLYAIDEKRFG
;
A
#
# COMPACT_ATOMS: atom_id res chain seq x y z
N MET A 1 -26.55 -5.05 2.86
CA MET A 1 -25.27 -4.36 3.09
C MET A 1 -24.21 -5.26 3.76
N THR A 2 -24.57 -6.17 4.66
CA THR A 2 -23.63 -7.02 5.41
C THR A 2 -22.96 -8.14 4.61
N ALA A 3 -23.59 -8.71 3.58
CA ALA A 3 -23.03 -9.80 2.77
C ALA A 3 -21.87 -9.35 1.84
N GLY A 4 -21.94 -8.13 1.30
CA GLY A 4 -20.88 -7.58 0.44
C GLY A 4 -19.58 -7.29 1.20
N VAL A 5 -19.69 -6.86 2.46
CA VAL A 5 -18.52 -6.60 3.33
C VAL A 5 -17.84 -7.91 3.73
N ALA A 6 -18.62 -8.98 3.94
CA ALA A 6 -18.08 -10.32 4.24
C ALA A 6 -17.32 -10.91 3.03
N ALA A 7 -17.85 -10.75 1.82
CA ALA A 7 -17.18 -11.20 0.59
C ALA A 7 -15.88 -10.40 0.33
N ALA A 8 -15.89 -9.09 0.56
CA ALA A 8 -14.68 -8.25 0.47
C ALA A 8 -13.63 -8.65 1.52
N GLY A 9 -14.05 -9.03 2.73
CA GLY A 9 -13.17 -9.51 3.79
C GLY A 9 -12.49 -10.84 3.43
N VAL A 10 -13.22 -11.77 2.81
CA VAL A 10 -12.66 -13.06 2.35
C VAL A 10 -11.67 -12.85 1.18
N VAL A 11 -11.99 -11.94 0.25
CA VAL A 11 -11.08 -11.60 -0.86
C VAL A 11 -9.85 -10.84 -0.36
N PHE A 12 -10.01 -9.95 0.63
CA PHE A 12 -8.88 -9.27 1.29
C PHE A 12 -7.97 -10.27 2.01
N ALA A 13 -8.54 -11.26 2.72
CA ALA A 13 -7.77 -12.34 3.33
C ALA A 13 -7.05 -13.21 2.28
N LEU A 14 -7.66 -13.49 1.13
CA LEU A 14 -7.07 -14.25 0.02
C LEU A 14 -5.95 -13.48 -0.68
N VAL A 15 -6.09 -12.16 -0.87
CA VAL A 15 -5.06 -11.29 -1.47
C VAL A 15 -3.91 -11.05 -0.50
N MET A 16 -4.19 -10.91 0.80
CA MET A 16 -3.15 -10.88 1.84
C MET A 16 -2.46 -12.24 1.99
N HIS A 17 -3.15 -13.37 1.76
CA HIS A 17 -2.55 -14.71 1.70
C HIS A 17 -1.83 -14.97 0.36
N GLY A 18 -2.16 -14.27 -0.71
CA GLY A 18 -1.34 -14.23 -1.93
C GLY A 18 0.06 -13.63 -1.67
N GLY A 19 0.14 -12.60 -0.83
CA GLY A 19 1.39 -12.17 -0.19
C GLY A 19 1.99 -13.27 0.70
N GLY A 20 1.16 -14.05 1.38
CA GLY A 20 1.55 -15.23 2.16
C GLY A 20 2.07 -16.38 1.29
N ALA A 21 1.50 -16.62 0.11
CA ALA A 21 2.03 -17.60 -0.84
C ALA A 21 3.36 -17.14 -1.45
N ALA A 22 3.55 -15.85 -1.68
CA ALA A 22 4.85 -15.27 -2.00
C ALA A 22 5.83 -15.35 -0.81
N ALA A 23 5.36 -15.15 0.41
CA ALA A 23 6.14 -15.34 1.63
C ALA A 23 6.45 -16.82 1.89
N LEU A 24 5.51 -17.74 1.62
CA LEU A 24 5.74 -19.18 1.70
C LEU A 24 6.62 -19.68 0.55
N ALA A 25 6.48 -19.15 -0.67
CA ALA A 25 7.39 -19.40 -1.78
C ALA A 25 8.78 -18.78 -1.53
N PHE A 26 8.84 -17.65 -0.85
CA PHE A 26 10.06 -17.03 -0.33
C PHE A 26 10.71 -17.89 0.76
N CYS A 27 9.93 -18.44 1.69
CA CYS A 27 10.41 -19.42 2.67
C CYS A 27 10.78 -20.77 2.02
N ALA A 28 10.11 -21.18 0.96
CA ALA A 28 10.35 -22.46 0.27
C ALA A 28 11.56 -22.40 -0.71
N ARG A 29 11.84 -21.23 -1.32
CA ARG A 29 12.97 -21.04 -2.25
C ARG A 29 14.31 -20.72 -1.60
N GLY A 30 14.40 -20.76 -0.28
CA GLY A 30 15.62 -20.38 0.42
C GLY A 30 15.75 -18.86 0.54
N TRP A 31 16.57 -18.42 1.47
CA TRP A 31 16.92 -17.05 1.82
C TRP A 31 17.64 -16.27 0.68
N GLU A 32 17.40 -16.63 -0.54
CA GLU A 32 17.77 -15.83 -1.69
C GLU A 32 16.80 -14.65 -1.78
N VAL A 33 16.99 -13.68 -0.88
CA VAL A 33 16.54 -12.32 -1.15
C VAL A 33 17.28 -11.91 -2.42
N PRO A 34 16.61 -11.65 -3.54
CA PRO A 34 17.29 -11.19 -4.74
C PRO A 34 18.17 -10.00 -4.34
N VAL A 35 19.44 -10.08 -4.67
CA VAL A 35 20.43 -9.01 -4.39
C VAL A 35 19.95 -7.70 -5.02
N ASP A 36 19.11 -7.81 -6.03
CA ASP A 36 18.46 -6.72 -6.75
C ASP A 36 17.55 -5.87 -5.84
N ILE A 37 16.87 -6.44 -4.84
CA ILE A 37 16.03 -5.66 -3.91
C ILE A 37 16.90 -4.74 -3.02
N MET A 38 18.10 -5.17 -2.65
CA MET A 38 19.03 -4.32 -1.86
C MET A 38 19.83 -3.34 -2.73
N ARG A 39 19.98 -3.63 -4.03
CA ARG A 39 20.69 -2.78 -4.95
C ARG A 39 19.80 -1.66 -5.50
N GLU A 40 18.49 -1.90 -5.59
CA GLU A 40 17.50 -0.88 -5.96
C GLU A 40 17.32 0.21 -4.90
N GLU A 41 17.49 -0.11 -3.59
CA GLU A 41 17.43 0.91 -2.53
C GLU A 41 18.63 1.86 -2.50
N SER A 42 19.74 1.52 -3.17
CA SER A 42 21.01 2.26 -3.07
C SER A 42 21.29 3.24 -4.20
N GLY A 43 20.51 3.30 -5.27
CA GLY A 43 20.98 3.99 -6.48
C GLY A 43 20.01 4.89 -7.22
N ASN A 44 18.72 4.72 -7.11
CA ASN A 44 17.75 5.54 -7.83
C ASN A 44 16.38 5.41 -7.18
N GLU A 45 16.18 6.04 -6.01
CA GLU A 45 14.81 6.25 -5.55
C GLU A 45 14.13 7.14 -6.61
N PRO A 46 13.08 6.63 -7.28
CA PRO A 46 12.37 7.46 -8.25
C PRO A 46 11.87 8.70 -7.52
N VAL A 47 12.10 9.86 -8.11
CA VAL A 47 11.60 11.13 -7.58
C VAL A 47 10.12 10.96 -7.36
N ALA A 48 9.68 10.80 -6.13
CA ALA A 48 8.27 10.65 -5.80
C ALA A 48 7.61 12.03 -5.78
N ALA A 49 6.33 12.11 -6.17
CA ALA A 49 5.57 13.33 -5.99
C ALA A 49 5.65 13.80 -4.52
N PHE A 50 5.78 15.09 -4.29
CA PHE A 50 5.98 15.69 -2.96
C PHE A 50 7.35 15.38 -2.31
N SER A 51 8.41 15.11 -3.10
CA SER A 51 9.73 14.75 -2.55
C SER A 51 10.31 15.82 -1.62
N MET A 52 10.12 17.09 -1.92
CA MET A 52 10.63 18.23 -1.17
C MET A 52 9.65 18.83 -0.14
N SER A 53 8.41 18.38 -0.11
CA SER A 53 7.41 18.93 0.80
C SER A 53 7.50 18.33 2.20
N HIS A 54 7.01 19.08 3.21
CA HIS A 54 6.88 18.57 4.57
C HIS A 54 6.06 17.26 4.57
N PRO A 55 6.44 16.22 5.35
CA PRO A 55 5.77 14.92 5.38
C PRO A 55 4.26 14.95 5.61
N ALA A 56 3.74 16.01 6.24
CA ALA A 56 2.31 16.17 6.45
C ALA A 56 1.52 16.41 5.16
N VAL A 57 2.16 16.97 4.10
CA VAL A 57 1.47 17.28 2.83
C VAL A 57 1.09 16.01 2.09
N PRO A 58 2.04 15.10 1.78
CA PRO A 58 1.68 13.83 1.14
C PRO A 58 0.80 12.95 2.04
N ALA A 59 0.96 13.00 3.36
CA ALA A 59 0.11 12.24 4.28
C ALA A 59 -1.36 12.70 4.21
N LEU A 60 -1.61 14.01 4.25
CA LEU A 60 -2.97 14.56 4.11
C LEU A 60 -3.58 14.19 2.75
N TYR A 61 -2.83 14.37 1.66
CA TYR A 61 -3.28 14.00 0.31
C TYR A 61 -3.66 12.53 0.24
N THR A 62 -2.80 11.64 0.73
CA THR A 62 -3.00 10.19 0.70
C THR A 62 -4.24 9.77 1.49
N VAL A 63 -4.41 10.28 2.71
CA VAL A 63 -5.57 9.97 3.56
C VAL A 63 -6.87 10.42 2.89
N LEU A 64 -6.90 11.63 2.35
CA LEU A 64 -8.08 12.14 1.65
C LEU A 64 -8.38 11.34 0.38
N THR A 65 -7.35 11.02 -0.42
CA THR A 65 -7.52 10.26 -1.67
C THR A 65 -8.00 8.84 -1.41
N LEU A 66 -7.43 8.13 -0.42
CA LEU A 66 -7.90 6.81 -0.02
C LEU A 66 -9.33 6.86 0.51
N GLY A 67 -9.65 7.86 1.35
CA GLY A 67 -11.01 8.07 1.84
C GLY A 67 -11.99 8.30 0.68
N LEU A 68 -11.67 9.25 -0.23
CA LEU A 68 -12.49 9.51 -1.40
C LEU A 68 -12.67 8.27 -2.28
N THR A 69 -11.61 7.53 -2.54
CA THR A 69 -11.68 6.30 -3.36
C THR A 69 -12.55 5.25 -2.71
N MET A 70 -12.41 4.99 -1.41
CA MET A 70 -13.15 3.94 -0.69
C MET A 70 -14.64 4.26 -0.54
N PHE A 71 -14.98 5.54 -0.39
CA PHE A 71 -16.38 5.96 -0.19
C PHE A 71 -17.11 6.30 -1.50
N SER A 72 -16.40 6.53 -2.62
CA SER A 72 -17.00 6.94 -3.90
C SER A 72 -17.60 5.75 -4.67
N MET A 73 -18.83 5.40 -4.38
CA MET A 73 -19.53 4.24 -4.96
C MET A 73 -20.32 4.62 -6.22
N GLN A 74 -19.69 5.30 -7.17
CA GLN A 74 -20.26 5.68 -8.45
C GLN A 74 -19.33 5.24 -9.60
N PRO A 75 -19.82 4.62 -10.68
CA PRO A 75 -18.97 4.03 -11.71
C PRO A 75 -18.01 5.03 -12.37
N VAL A 76 -18.44 6.27 -12.58
CA VAL A 76 -17.59 7.33 -13.18
C VAL A 76 -16.45 7.72 -12.24
N LEU A 77 -16.73 7.90 -10.96
CA LEU A 77 -15.71 8.24 -9.96
C LEU A 77 -14.70 7.10 -9.77
N ILE A 78 -15.17 5.84 -9.79
CA ILE A 78 -14.31 4.66 -9.74
C ILE A 78 -13.39 4.60 -10.96
N ALA A 79 -13.94 4.83 -12.17
CA ALA A 79 -13.14 4.86 -13.39
C ALA A 79 -12.08 5.98 -13.39
N LEU A 80 -12.42 7.17 -12.90
CA LEU A 80 -11.48 8.28 -12.75
C LEU A 80 -10.40 7.97 -11.71
N SER A 81 -10.76 7.35 -10.59
CA SER A 81 -9.81 6.93 -9.56
C SER A 81 -8.85 5.85 -10.07
N LEU A 82 -9.36 4.85 -10.81
CA LEU A 82 -8.55 3.84 -11.48
C LEU A 82 -7.58 4.48 -12.48
N ALA A 83 -8.09 5.38 -13.34
CA ALA A 83 -7.27 6.07 -14.34
C ALA A 83 -6.16 6.90 -13.67
N GLY A 84 -6.46 7.64 -12.60
CA GLY A 84 -5.50 8.42 -11.84
C GLY A 84 -4.43 7.54 -11.17
N GLY A 85 -4.83 6.46 -10.50
CA GLY A 85 -3.91 5.51 -9.86
C GLY A 85 -3.01 4.80 -10.87
N LEU A 86 -3.57 4.38 -12.01
CA LEU A 86 -2.79 3.79 -13.12
C LEU A 86 -1.81 4.80 -13.73
N ALA A 87 -2.26 6.03 -14.03
CA ALA A 87 -1.40 7.07 -14.59
C ALA A 87 -0.21 7.37 -13.67
N TYR A 88 -0.44 7.49 -12.38
CA TYR A 88 0.62 7.70 -11.40
C TYR A 88 1.57 6.49 -11.29
N GLY A 89 1.02 5.27 -11.27
CA GLY A 89 1.81 4.04 -11.26
C GLY A 89 2.70 3.89 -12.50
N LEU A 90 2.16 4.24 -13.70
CA LEU A 90 2.91 4.24 -14.95
C LEU A 90 4.05 5.28 -14.94
N ALA A 91 3.79 6.46 -14.41
CA ALA A 91 4.77 7.54 -14.32
C ALA A 91 5.92 7.22 -13.36
N THR A 92 5.62 6.64 -12.19
CA THR A 92 6.62 6.43 -11.12
C THR A 92 7.36 5.11 -11.19
N ARG A 93 6.65 4.01 -11.52
CA ARG A 93 7.21 2.63 -11.47
C ARG A 93 7.53 2.07 -12.85
N GLY A 94 7.04 2.75 -13.89
CA GLY A 94 7.15 2.28 -15.28
C GLY A 94 6.08 1.27 -15.68
N ALA A 95 5.89 1.13 -17.01
CA ALA A 95 4.82 0.33 -17.59
C ALA A 95 4.91 -1.16 -17.23
N ALA A 96 6.10 -1.73 -17.23
CA ALA A 96 6.29 -3.17 -17.00
C ALA A 96 5.83 -3.62 -15.61
N ARG A 97 6.18 -2.85 -14.56
CA ARG A 97 5.79 -3.17 -13.16
C ARG A 97 4.31 -2.94 -12.93
N THR A 98 3.77 -1.81 -13.40
CA THR A 98 2.35 -1.46 -13.24
C THR A 98 1.43 -2.44 -13.97
N LEU A 99 1.75 -2.81 -15.22
CA LEU A 99 0.99 -3.80 -15.97
C LEU A 99 1.13 -5.21 -15.39
N GLY A 100 2.32 -5.53 -14.83
CA GLY A 100 2.53 -6.78 -14.10
C GLY A 100 1.63 -6.90 -12.87
N ALA A 101 1.47 -5.84 -12.09
CA ALA A 101 0.55 -5.78 -10.95
C ALA A 101 -0.92 -5.88 -11.42
N LEU A 102 -1.29 -5.18 -12.48
CA LEU A 102 -2.64 -5.20 -13.03
C LEU A 102 -3.06 -6.61 -13.50
N ARG A 103 -2.13 -7.40 -14.03
CA ARG A 103 -2.38 -8.80 -14.43
C ARG A 103 -2.94 -9.64 -13.29
N TRP A 104 -2.52 -9.40 -12.04
CA TRP A 104 -3.03 -10.09 -10.87
C TRP A 104 -4.29 -9.46 -10.31
N GLN A 105 -4.52 -8.18 -10.56
CA GLN A 105 -5.68 -7.44 -10.08
C GLN A 105 -6.92 -7.68 -10.94
N LEU A 106 -6.76 -7.87 -12.27
CA LEU A 106 -7.87 -8.14 -13.20
C LEU A 106 -8.69 -9.39 -12.82
N PRO A 107 -8.09 -10.55 -12.50
CA PRO A 107 -8.86 -11.72 -12.04
C PRO A 107 -9.68 -11.43 -10.79
N VAL A 108 -9.19 -10.59 -9.89
CA VAL A 108 -9.90 -10.20 -8.65
C VAL A 108 -11.16 -9.41 -8.99
N ILE A 109 -11.09 -8.45 -9.91
CA ILE A 109 -12.28 -7.73 -10.39
C ILE A 109 -13.31 -8.71 -10.95
N LEU A 110 -12.86 -9.65 -11.80
CA LEU A 110 -13.73 -10.64 -12.43
C LEU A 110 -14.40 -11.54 -11.39
N ILE A 111 -13.63 -12.02 -10.41
CA ILE A 111 -14.15 -12.87 -9.33
C ILE A 111 -15.22 -12.11 -8.54
N ILE A 112 -14.97 -10.87 -8.14
CA ILE A 112 -15.94 -10.05 -7.39
C ILE A 112 -17.19 -9.79 -8.25
N ALA A 113 -17.02 -9.48 -9.53
CA ALA A 113 -18.11 -9.21 -10.45
C ALA A 113 -19.03 -10.44 -10.64
N VAL A 114 -18.45 -11.66 -10.68
CA VAL A 114 -19.21 -12.90 -10.84
C VAL A 114 -19.82 -13.40 -9.52
N LEU A 115 -19.10 -13.25 -8.41
CA LEU A 115 -19.59 -13.68 -7.10
C LEU A 115 -20.75 -12.81 -6.59
N ASN A 116 -20.72 -11.51 -6.88
CA ASN A 116 -21.74 -10.58 -6.35
C ASN A 116 -23.17 -10.94 -6.78
N PRO A 117 -23.50 -11.25 -8.05
CA PRO A 117 -24.83 -11.69 -8.46
C PRO A 117 -25.28 -13.01 -7.81
N LEU A 118 -24.33 -13.88 -7.44
CA LEU A 118 -24.65 -15.15 -6.78
C LEU A 118 -25.15 -14.94 -5.34
N PHE A 119 -24.69 -13.87 -4.67
CA PHE A 119 -25.08 -13.56 -3.30
C PHE A 119 -26.21 -12.53 -3.20
N SER A 120 -26.31 -11.62 -4.18
CA SER A 120 -27.28 -10.52 -4.20
C SER A 120 -28.15 -10.63 -5.45
N ALA A 121 -29.31 -11.26 -5.32
CA ALA A 121 -30.32 -11.33 -6.37
C ALA A 121 -31.25 -10.10 -6.29
N SER A 122 -30.76 -8.93 -6.71
CA SER A 122 -31.50 -7.68 -6.71
C SER A 122 -31.33 -6.97 -8.04
N GLY A 123 -32.42 -6.58 -8.67
CA GLY A 123 -32.43 -5.86 -9.94
C GLY A 123 -33.78 -6.02 -10.66
N SER A 124 -33.96 -5.33 -11.75
CA SER A 124 -35.15 -5.39 -12.61
C SER A 124 -34.88 -6.09 -13.96
N THR A 125 -33.61 -6.16 -14.39
CA THR A 125 -33.22 -6.70 -15.69
C THR A 125 -32.59 -8.08 -15.53
N GLU A 126 -33.37 -9.13 -15.84
CA GLU A 126 -32.88 -10.52 -15.80
C GLU A 126 -32.07 -10.83 -17.06
N LEU A 127 -30.84 -11.32 -16.87
CA LEU A 127 -29.97 -11.75 -17.98
C LEU A 127 -30.13 -13.27 -18.24
N PHE A 128 -30.01 -14.07 -17.22
CA PHE A 128 -30.12 -15.54 -17.30
C PHE A 128 -30.36 -16.13 -15.93
N HIS A 129 -30.80 -17.41 -15.91
CA HIS A 129 -31.03 -18.17 -14.68
C HIS A 129 -29.91 -19.19 -14.47
N ILE A 130 -29.32 -19.22 -13.27
CA ILE A 130 -28.43 -20.29 -12.84
C ILE A 130 -29.17 -21.13 -11.78
N GLY A 131 -29.75 -22.23 -12.21
CA GLY A 131 -30.60 -23.06 -11.38
C GLY A 131 -31.88 -22.34 -10.95
N MET A 132 -32.08 -22.14 -9.64
CA MET A 132 -33.25 -21.45 -9.07
C MET A 132 -33.03 -19.94 -8.85
N ARG A 133 -31.88 -19.36 -9.26
CA ARG A 133 -31.58 -17.93 -9.06
C ARG A 133 -31.47 -17.19 -10.38
N ALA A 134 -32.15 -16.05 -10.47
CA ALA A 134 -32.00 -15.13 -11.59
C ALA A 134 -30.76 -14.24 -11.37
N VAL A 135 -29.98 -14.06 -12.41
CA VAL A 135 -28.83 -13.14 -12.43
C VAL A 135 -29.27 -11.84 -13.08
N TYR A 136 -29.14 -10.74 -12.34
CA TYR A 136 -29.53 -9.42 -12.77
C TYR A 136 -28.34 -8.60 -13.26
N LEU A 137 -28.54 -7.80 -14.32
CA LEU A 137 -27.52 -6.92 -14.88
C LEU A 137 -27.02 -5.91 -13.83
N GLU A 138 -27.93 -5.35 -13.04
CA GLU A 138 -27.65 -4.37 -11.99
C GLU A 138 -26.70 -4.93 -10.95
N SER A 139 -26.90 -6.18 -10.56
CA SER A 139 -26.05 -6.88 -9.59
C SER A 139 -24.65 -7.16 -10.14
N MET A 140 -24.54 -7.43 -11.44
CA MET A 140 -23.26 -7.64 -12.12
C MET A 140 -22.46 -6.32 -12.27
N VAL A 141 -23.13 -5.23 -12.63
CA VAL A 141 -22.51 -3.89 -12.70
C VAL A 141 -22.07 -3.43 -11.31
N TYR A 142 -22.89 -3.67 -10.30
CA TYR A 142 -22.51 -3.38 -8.93
C TYR A 142 -21.27 -4.17 -8.50
N GLY A 143 -21.20 -5.45 -8.80
CA GLY A 143 -20.03 -6.29 -8.55
C GLY A 143 -18.77 -5.81 -9.28
N LEU A 144 -18.92 -5.38 -10.54
CA LEU A 144 -17.83 -4.78 -11.31
C LEU A 144 -17.32 -3.47 -10.67
N CYS A 145 -18.24 -2.62 -10.22
CA CYS A 145 -17.90 -1.39 -9.52
C CYS A 145 -17.17 -1.67 -8.19
N MET A 146 -17.62 -2.66 -7.42
CA MET A 146 -16.96 -3.08 -6.18
C MET A 146 -15.55 -3.62 -6.45
N GLY A 147 -15.39 -4.46 -7.46
CA GLY A 147 -14.08 -4.96 -7.90
C GLY A 147 -13.16 -3.82 -8.37
N GLY A 148 -13.70 -2.88 -9.16
CA GLY A 148 -12.97 -1.69 -9.60
C GLY A 148 -12.54 -0.79 -8.44
N LEU A 149 -13.42 -0.55 -7.47
CA LEU A 149 -13.13 0.20 -6.26
C LEU A 149 -12.02 -0.47 -5.44
N PHE A 150 -12.06 -1.79 -5.29
CA PHE A 150 -11.02 -2.54 -4.61
C PHE A 150 -9.65 -2.35 -5.29
N VAL A 151 -9.59 -2.53 -6.62
CA VAL A 151 -8.34 -2.36 -7.38
C VAL A 151 -7.86 -0.91 -7.35
N ALA A 152 -8.77 0.08 -7.47
CA ALA A 152 -8.42 1.49 -7.30
C ALA A 152 -7.79 1.76 -5.93
N SER A 153 -8.37 1.20 -4.86
CA SER A 153 -7.83 1.33 -3.50
C SER A 153 -6.43 0.73 -3.39
N VAL A 154 -6.19 -0.45 -3.96
CA VAL A 154 -4.85 -1.09 -3.97
C VAL A 154 -3.84 -0.22 -4.72
N LEU A 155 -4.19 0.31 -5.90
CA LEU A 155 -3.31 1.21 -6.67
C LEU A 155 -2.96 2.47 -5.88
N TRP A 156 -3.92 3.05 -5.16
CA TRP A 156 -3.68 4.23 -4.33
C TRP A 156 -2.89 3.90 -3.06
N PHE A 157 -3.03 2.71 -2.48
CA PHE A 157 -2.13 2.26 -1.41
C PHE A 157 -0.70 2.09 -1.88
N GLU A 158 -0.51 1.54 -3.08
CA GLU A 158 0.82 1.45 -3.68
C GLU A 158 1.41 2.84 -4.01
N ALA A 159 0.59 3.78 -4.50
CA ALA A 159 0.98 5.17 -4.69
C ALA A 159 1.36 5.83 -3.36
N ALA A 160 0.56 5.61 -2.31
CA ALA A 160 0.81 6.09 -0.96
C ALA A 160 2.17 5.63 -0.43
N ALA A 161 2.48 4.34 -0.60
CA ALA A 161 3.75 3.77 -0.16
C ALA A 161 4.97 4.41 -0.88
N SER A 162 4.80 4.83 -2.14
CA SER A 162 5.85 5.54 -2.88
C SER A 162 6.00 7.01 -2.47
N MET A 163 4.91 7.70 -2.11
CA MET A 163 4.91 9.11 -1.67
C MET A 163 5.38 9.26 -0.22
N LEU A 164 4.96 8.32 0.65
CA LEU A 164 5.25 8.27 2.07
C LEU A 164 6.33 7.22 2.32
N GLY A 165 7.59 7.55 1.99
CA GLY A 165 8.73 6.74 2.40
C GLY A 165 8.77 6.58 3.92
N TYR A 166 9.41 5.50 4.40
CA TYR A 166 9.48 5.19 5.84
C TYR A 166 10.03 6.35 6.68
N ASP A 167 10.97 7.14 6.14
CA ASP A 167 11.56 8.32 6.80
C ASP A 167 10.52 9.41 7.07
N LYS A 168 9.62 9.65 6.10
CA LYS A 168 8.53 10.63 6.24
C LYS A 168 7.50 10.18 7.28
N VAL A 169 7.15 8.89 7.28
CA VAL A 169 6.25 8.30 8.28
C VAL A 169 6.87 8.38 9.68
N LEU A 170 8.17 8.06 9.81
CA LEU A 170 8.90 8.19 11.06
C LEU A 170 8.96 9.64 11.56
N ALA A 171 9.12 10.59 10.64
CA ALA A 171 9.15 12.03 11.01
C ALA A 171 7.78 12.50 11.54
N LEU A 172 6.69 12.04 10.97
CA LEU A 172 5.33 12.30 11.45
C LEU A 172 5.09 11.65 12.82
N LEU A 173 5.47 10.38 12.96
CA LEU A 173 5.27 9.61 14.18
C LEU A 173 6.18 10.09 15.33
N GLY A 174 7.37 10.60 14.99
CA GLY A 174 8.36 11.05 15.96
C GLY A 174 7.87 12.18 16.87
N ASN A 175 6.94 13.00 16.39
CA ASN A 175 6.32 14.07 17.18
C ASN A 175 5.13 13.56 18.03
N ALA A 176 4.36 12.60 17.51
CA ALA A 176 3.16 12.07 18.18
C ALA A 176 3.51 10.93 19.16
N ALA A 177 4.39 10.02 18.77
CA ALA A 177 4.75 8.84 19.55
C ALA A 177 6.26 8.53 19.44
N PRO A 178 7.13 9.27 20.16
CA PRO A 178 8.58 9.18 19.99
C PRO A 178 9.18 7.82 20.35
N VAL A 179 8.56 7.10 21.28
CA VAL A 179 9.02 5.74 21.66
C VAL A 179 8.75 4.74 20.53
N ILE A 180 7.57 4.81 19.92
CA ILE A 180 7.18 3.94 18.81
C ILE A 180 8.05 4.24 17.58
N ALA A 181 8.27 5.51 17.26
CA ALA A 181 9.16 5.92 16.16
C ALA A 181 10.57 5.37 16.34
N LEU A 182 11.10 5.39 17.57
CA LEU A 182 12.39 4.79 17.87
C LEU A 182 12.39 3.27 17.67
N MET A 183 11.36 2.58 18.18
CA MET A 183 11.25 1.11 18.02
C MET A 183 11.22 0.72 16.55
N ILE A 184 10.41 1.42 15.73
CA ILE A 184 10.33 1.18 14.29
C ILE A 184 11.69 1.44 13.62
N SER A 185 12.35 2.55 13.95
CA SER A 185 13.67 2.89 13.40
C SER A 185 14.72 1.82 13.72
N MET A 186 14.70 1.31 14.95
CA MET A 186 15.59 0.20 15.34
C MET A 186 15.28 -1.08 14.57
N CYS A 187 14.00 -1.46 14.45
CA CYS A 187 13.57 -2.63 13.70
C CYS A 187 13.98 -2.53 12.22
N MET A 188 13.78 -1.39 11.58
CA MET A 188 14.17 -1.18 10.18
C MET A 188 15.68 -1.33 9.96
N ARG A 189 16.50 -0.88 10.92
CA ARG A 189 17.94 -1.10 10.87
C ARG A 189 18.34 -2.55 11.16
N LEU A 190 17.56 -3.25 12.00
CA LEU A 190 17.84 -4.61 12.42
C LEU A 190 17.59 -5.61 11.28
N ILE A 191 16.55 -5.43 10.47
CA ILE A 191 16.16 -6.32 9.37
C ILE A 191 17.35 -6.62 8.42
N PRO A 192 18.01 -5.61 7.81
CA PRO A 192 19.16 -5.87 6.91
C PRO A 192 20.33 -6.55 7.62
N GLN A 193 20.51 -6.26 8.91
CA GLN A 193 21.58 -6.85 9.71
C GLN A 193 21.31 -8.34 9.97
N PHE A 194 20.07 -8.71 10.32
CA PHE A 194 19.65 -10.11 10.49
C PHE A 194 19.77 -10.90 9.17
N LEU A 195 19.35 -10.32 8.06
CA LEU A 195 19.47 -10.96 6.75
C LEU A 195 20.94 -11.26 6.38
N ARG A 196 21.85 -10.32 6.61
CA ARG A 196 23.28 -10.52 6.36
C ARG A 196 23.87 -11.62 7.26
N ARG A 197 23.57 -11.55 8.56
CA ARG A 197 24.05 -12.57 9.51
C ARG A 197 23.45 -13.96 9.24
N GLY A 198 22.16 -14.02 8.87
CA GLY A 198 21.52 -15.27 8.47
C GLY A 198 22.22 -15.96 7.30
N ARG A 199 22.62 -15.20 6.29
CA ARG A 199 23.39 -15.73 5.16
C ARG A 199 24.76 -16.26 5.60
N THR A 200 25.44 -15.54 6.48
CA THR A 200 26.74 -15.99 7.03
C THR A 200 26.58 -17.29 7.82
N VAL A 201 25.54 -17.40 8.68
CA VAL A 201 25.29 -18.63 9.46
C VAL A 201 25.00 -19.81 8.54
N LEU A 202 24.16 -19.62 7.50
CA LEU A 202 23.88 -20.69 6.54
C LEU A 202 25.13 -21.09 5.74
N ALA A 203 25.92 -20.13 5.26
CA ALA A 203 27.16 -20.42 4.55
C ALA A 203 28.18 -21.19 5.42
N VAL A 204 28.27 -20.87 6.70
CA VAL A 204 29.11 -21.63 7.65
C VAL A 204 28.57 -23.05 7.87
N GLN A 205 27.25 -23.22 7.96
CA GLN A 205 26.65 -24.55 8.10
C GLN A 205 26.91 -25.39 6.85
N ASP A 206 26.78 -24.83 5.66
CA ASP A 206 27.06 -25.52 4.39
C ASP A 206 28.55 -25.89 4.26
N ALA A 207 29.46 -25.07 4.78
CA ALA A 207 30.89 -25.33 4.77
C ALA A 207 31.32 -26.45 5.75
N ILE A 208 30.52 -26.69 6.81
CA ILE A 208 30.78 -27.75 7.81
C ILE A 208 30.20 -29.10 7.35
N ASP A 209 29.27 -29.11 6.40
CA ASP A 209 28.70 -30.35 5.86
C ASP A 209 29.78 -31.14 5.08
N VAL A 210 30.15 -32.30 5.63
CA VAL A 210 31.21 -33.17 5.10
C VAL A 210 30.75 -33.83 3.81
N PRO A 211 31.55 -33.82 2.72
CA PRO A 211 31.25 -34.56 1.50
C PRO A 211 31.07 -36.06 1.81
N GLY A 212 29.90 -36.61 1.43
CA GLY A 212 29.58 -38.03 1.65
C GLY A 212 28.56 -38.31 2.79
N ARG A 213 28.15 -37.29 3.53
CA ARG A 213 27.01 -37.39 4.44
C ARG A 213 25.72 -37.07 3.68
N ALA A 214 24.63 -37.76 4.02
CA ALA A 214 23.33 -37.43 3.43
C ALA A 214 23.06 -35.91 3.59
N PRO A 215 22.55 -35.24 2.54
CA PRO A 215 22.32 -33.80 2.59
C PRO A 215 21.45 -33.48 3.80
N ALA A 216 21.90 -32.51 4.59
CA ALA A 216 21.16 -32.09 5.78
C ALA A 216 19.76 -31.65 5.34
N ASP A 217 18.73 -32.10 6.07
CA ASP A 217 17.35 -31.68 5.81
C ASP A 217 17.29 -30.15 5.82
N PRO A 218 16.90 -29.52 4.70
CA PRO A 218 16.93 -28.05 4.57
C PRO A 218 16.06 -27.35 5.63
N VAL A 219 15.04 -28.00 6.15
CA VAL A 219 14.22 -27.49 7.24
C VAL A 219 15.00 -27.46 8.55
N ARG A 220 15.75 -28.51 8.83
CA ARG A 220 16.55 -28.63 10.07
C ARG A 220 17.71 -27.65 10.09
N SER A 221 18.35 -27.40 8.94
CA SER A 221 19.40 -26.39 8.79
C SER A 221 18.85 -24.98 9.06
N ARG A 222 17.68 -24.64 8.50
CA ARG A 222 17.03 -23.34 8.73
C ARG A 222 16.57 -23.15 10.18
N LEU A 223 16.07 -24.21 10.83
CA LEU A 223 15.71 -24.16 12.26
C LEU A 223 16.94 -23.90 13.15
N ARG A 224 18.08 -24.52 12.83
CA ARG A 224 19.33 -24.24 13.54
C ARG A 224 19.78 -22.80 13.34
N ALA A 225 19.76 -22.31 12.10
CA ALA A 225 20.11 -20.93 11.80
C ALA A 225 19.21 -19.93 12.53
N SER A 226 17.89 -20.18 12.59
CA SER A 226 16.96 -19.32 13.33
C SER A 226 17.24 -19.32 14.83
N SER A 227 17.58 -20.47 15.42
CA SER A 227 17.96 -20.57 16.85
C SER A 227 19.21 -19.74 17.17
N VAL A 228 20.24 -19.83 16.33
CA VAL A 228 21.47 -19.03 16.47
C VAL A 228 21.18 -17.53 16.34
N LEU A 229 20.37 -17.14 15.34
CA LEU A 229 19.98 -15.75 15.14
C LEU A 229 19.15 -15.20 16.28
N MET A 230 18.26 -16.02 16.89
CA MET A 230 17.49 -15.61 18.07
C MET A 230 18.40 -15.36 19.27
N GLY A 231 19.32 -16.28 19.56
CA GLY A 231 20.30 -16.10 20.66
C GLY A 231 21.09 -14.81 20.49
N TRP A 232 21.64 -14.61 19.29
CA TRP A 232 22.37 -13.37 18.97
C TRP A 232 21.50 -12.12 19.06
N GLY A 233 20.24 -12.18 18.60
CA GLY A 233 19.32 -11.03 18.65
C GLY A 233 18.99 -10.62 20.08
N MET A 234 18.88 -11.58 21.01
CA MET A 234 18.68 -11.29 22.43
C MET A 234 19.91 -10.63 23.05
N GLU A 235 21.11 -11.13 22.76
CA GLU A 235 22.37 -10.55 23.24
C GLU A 235 22.56 -9.11 22.71
N ASP A 236 22.42 -8.91 21.39
CA ASP A 236 22.51 -7.60 20.74
C ASP A 236 21.48 -6.59 21.30
N SER A 237 20.30 -7.06 21.68
CA SER A 237 19.26 -6.18 22.28
C SER A 237 19.66 -5.68 23.67
N LEU A 238 20.31 -6.52 24.48
CA LEU A 238 20.81 -6.14 25.81
C LEU A 238 21.98 -5.15 25.69
N GLU A 239 22.97 -5.44 24.83
CA GLU A 239 24.09 -4.54 24.57
C GLU A 239 23.63 -3.16 24.09
N ARG A 240 22.65 -3.13 23.18
CA ARG A 240 22.08 -1.87 22.71
C ARG A 240 21.36 -1.10 23.80
N ALA A 241 20.61 -1.80 24.67
CA ALA A 241 19.93 -1.18 25.80
C ALA A 241 20.93 -0.55 26.76
N ASP A 242 22.03 -1.23 27.08
CA ASP A 242 23.08 -0.72 27.95
C ASP A 242 23.86 0.43 27.29
N ALA A 243 24.16 0.33 25.99
CA ALA A 243 24.77 1.42 25.24
C ALA A 243 23.86 2.66 25.15
N MET A 244 22.54 2.49 25.10
CA MET A 244 21.60 3.62 25.16
C MET A 244 21.55 4.25 26.54
N ARG A 245 21.52 3.46 27.59
CA ARG A 245 21.56 3.95 28.99
C ARG A 245 22.84 4.73 29.26
N SER A 246 24.00 4.23 28.85
CA SER A 246 25.29 4.89 29.01
C SER A 246 25.36 6.24 28.27
N ARG A 247 24.62 6.40 27.16
CA ARG A 247 24.48 7.65 26.41
C ARG A 247 23.43 8.60 27.03
N GLY A 248 22.88 8.30 28.19
CA GLY A 248 21.90 9.13 28.88
C GLY A 248 20.47 9.03 28.34
N TRP A 249 20.14 7.91 27.69
CA TRP A 249 18.76 7.68 27.27
C TRP A 249 17.81 7.65 28.46
N GLY A 250 16.78 8.51 28.42
CA GLY A 250 15.81 8.64 29.51
C GLY A 250 16.20 9.66 30.60
N ALA A 251 17.41 10.22 30.58
CA ALA A 251 17.86 11.20 31.59
C ALA A 251 17.24 12.60 31.38
N ALA A 252 16.90 12.96 30.13
CA ALA A 252 16.31 14.25 29.82
C ALA A 252 14.79 14.12 29.60
N THR A 253 14.03 15.07 30.16
CA THR A 253 12.56 15.17 29.98
C THR A 253 12.16 15.60 28.56
N ARG A 254 13.04 16.28 27.84
CA ARG A 254 12.78 16.77 26.48
C ARG A 254 13.79 16.19 25.49
N ARG A 255 13.28 15.55 24.44
CA ARG A 255 14.10 14.95 23.38
C ARG A 255 14.35 15.94 22.25
N THR A 256 15.52 15.85 21.65
CA THR A 256 15.87 16.54 20.41
C THR A 256 15.82 15.57 19.25
N THR A 257 15.32 16.01 18.09
CA THR A 257 15.26 15.23 16.86
C THR A 257 16.35 15.72 15.91
N TYR A 258 17.11 14.79 15.29
CA TYR A 258 18.17 15.13 14.33
C TYR A 258 17.60 15.69 13.03
N ALA A 259 16.66 14.97 12.41
CA ALA A 259 15.98 15.42 11.21
C ALA A 259 14.83 16.37 11.57
N ARG A 260 15.05 17.67 11.40
CA ARG A 260 14.03 18.69 11.67
C ARG A 260 13.33 19.07 10.38
N TYR A 261 12.22 18.40 10.08
CA TYR A 261 11.27 18.96 9.11
C TYR A 261 10.62 20.20 9.74
N ARG A 262 10.91 21.36 9.16
CA ARG A 262 10.30 22.61 9.61
C ARG A 262 9.16 22.94 8.66
N LEU A 263 7.97 23.16 9.20
CA LEU A 263 6.83 23.67 8.44
C LEU A 263 7.17 25.09 7.93
N GLY A 264 7.43 25.18 6.62
CA GLY A 264 7.58 26.46 5.94
C GLY A 264 6.21 27.10 5.65
N ARG A 265 6.22 28.41 5.34
CA ARG A 265 4.99 29.10 4.89
C ARG A 265 4.40 28.46 3.64
N GLY A 266 5.23 27.97 2.73
CA GLY A 266 4.81 27.23 1.54
C GLY A 266 4.10 25.91 1.85
N ASP A 267 4.62 25.15 2.85
CA ASP A 267 4.00 23.89 3.27
C ASP A 267 2.63 24.12 3.93
N VAL A 268 2.51 25.18 4.74
CA VAL A 268 1.22 25.56 5.34
C VAL A 268 0.23 25.98 4.26
N ALA A 269 0.64 26.76 3.28
CA ALA A 269 -0.23 27.14 2.15
C ALA A 269 -0.65 25.90 1.34
N ALA A 270 0.27 24.96 1.10
CA ALA A 270 -0.03 23.70 0.43
C ALA A 270 -1.02 22.83 1.24
N LEU A 271 -0.83 22.70 2.56
CA LEU A 271 -1.76 21.97 3.43
C LEU A 271 -3.16 22.58 3.43
N VAL A 272 -3.27 23.91 3.56
CA VAL A 272 -4.56 24.59 3.54
C VAL A 272 -5.22 24.45 2.15
N GLY A 273 -4.45 24.64 1.08
CA GLY A 273 -4.94 24.47 -0.30
C GLY A 273 -5.43 23.04 -0.56
N LEU A 274 -4.67 22.04 -0.14
CA LEU A 274 -5.07 20.63 -0.25
C LEU A 274 -6.31 20.32 0.60
N ALA A 275 -6.39 20.85 1.82
CA ALA A 275 -7.57 20.62 2.67
C ALA A 275 -8.83 21.23 2.05
N LEU A 276 -8.76 22.48 1.57
CA LEU A 276 -9.89 23.13 0.91
C LEU A 276 -10.30 22.42 -0.38
N PHE A 277 -9.32 22.06 -1.21
CA PHE A 277 -9.58 21.32 -2.44
C PHE A 277 -10.14 19.91 -2.16
N GLY A 278 -9.62 19.22 -1.12
CA GLY A 278 -10.15 17.93 -0.67
C GLY A 278 -11.60 18.01 -0.17
N VAL A 279 -11.93 19.05 0.62
CA VAL A 279 -13.31 19.29 1.07
C VAL A 279 -14.22 19.56 -0.11
N ALA A 280 -13.81 20.40 -1.07
CA ALA A 280 -14.59 20.67 -2.28
C ALA A 280 -14.80 19.38 -3.10
N THR A 281 -13.77 18.57 -3.28
CA THR A 281 -13.86 17.29 -4.00
C THR A 281 -14.76 16.30 -3.26
N THR A 282 -14.72 16.26 -1.92
CA THR A 282 -15.60 15.41 -1.11
C THR A 282 -17.06 15.83 -1.25
N ALA A 283 -17.34 17.13 -1.23
CA ALA A 283 -18.70 17.65 -1.44
C ALA A 283 -19.23 17.30 -2.83
N VAL A 284 -18.39 17.41 -3.85
CA VAL A 284 -18.71 17.02 -5.23
C VAL A 284 -18.96 15.51 -5.34
N ALA A 285 -18.11 14.68 -4.74
CA ALA A 285 -18.30 13.22 -4.73
C ALA A 285 -19.59 12.83 -4.01
N TRP A 286 -19.90 13.50 -2.88
CA TRP A 286 -21.13 13.26 -2.12
C TRP A 286 -22.38 13.58 -2.96
N THR A 287 -22.43 14.73 -3.63
CA THR A 287 -23.56 15.09 -4.51
C THR A 287 -23.69 14.13 -5.70
N ALA A 288 -22.59 13.69 -6.30
CA ALA A 288 -22.58 12.71 -7.36
C ALA A 288 -23.15 11.34 -6.90
N MET A 289 -22.77 10.90 -5.70
CA MET A 289 -23.29 9.65 -5.10
C MET A 289 -24.77 9.74 -4.76
N ALA A 290 -25.24 10.89 -4.28
CA ALA A 290 -26.65 11.10 -3.94
C ALA A 290 -27.58 11.05 -5.17
N GLN A 291 -27.04 11.33 -6.35
CA GLN A 291 -27.79 11.32 -7.62
C GLN A 291 -27.79 9.95 -8.31
N TYR A 292 -26.99 9.00 -7.85
CA TYR A 292 -26.83 7.70 -8.49
C TYR A 292 -27.36 6.55 -7.62
N SER A 293 -28.18 5.71 -8.22
CA SER A 293 -28.69 4.49 -7.56
C SER A 293 -28.44 3.27 -8.45
N PHE A 294 -27.97 2.16 -7.85
CA PHE A 294 -27.80 0.88 -8.54
C PHE A 294 -29.10 0.10 -8.60
N TYR A 295 -30.00 0.29 -7.64
CA TYR A 295 -31.24 -0.45 -7.49
C TYR A 295 -32.43 0.50 -7.32
N PRO A 296 -33.63 0.16 -7.85
CA PRO A 296 -33.99 -1.05 -8.58
C PRO A 296 -33.56 -1.03 -10.06
N GLN A 297 -33.22 0.14 -10.61
CA GLN A 297 -32.74 0.33 -11.98
C GLN A 297 -31.45 1.15 -11.97
N LEU A 298 -30.55 0.82 -12.90
CA LEU A 298 -29.31 1.58 -13.10
C LEU A 298 -29.63 3.02 -13.53
N SER A 299 -29.24 3.99 -12.71
CA SER A 299 -29.30 5.40 -13.09
C SER A 299 -28.25 5.69 -14.14
N VAL A 300 -28.62 6.42 -15.21
CA VAL A 300 -27.64 6.88 -16.20
C VAL A 300 -26.84 8.03 -15.58
N PRO A 301 -25.50 7.96 -15.53
CA PRO A 301 -24.69 9.04 -15.00
C PRO A 301 -24.82 10.26 -15.91
N ALA A 302 -25.40 11.33 -15.40
CA ALA A 302 -25.50 12.59 -16.14
C ALA A 302 -24.10 13.23 -16.28
N PRO A 303 -23.73 13.81 -17.42
CA PRO A 303 -22.50 14.57 -17.54
C PRO A 303 -22.57 15.80 -16.65
N TRP A 304 -21.69 15.86 -15.65
CA TRP A 304 -21.66 16.93 -14.65
C TRP A 304 -20.24 17.48 -14.46
N LEU A 305 -20.14 18.81 -14.37
CA LEU A 305 -18.85 19.50 -14.20
C LEU A 305 -18.07 19.05 -12.95
N GLY A 306 -18.74 18.48 -11.96
CA GLY A 306 -18.09 17.96 -10.75
C GLY A 306 -17.09 16.84 -11.01
N TYR A 307 -17.29 16.04 -12.09
CA TYR A 307 -16.32 15.01 -12.45
C TYR A 307 -14.94 15.57 -12.83
N VAL A 308 -14.90 16.80 -13.37
CA VAL A 308 -13.64 17.48 -13.70
C VAL A 308 -12.86 17.84 -12.43
N VAL A 309 -13.55 18.28 -11.37
CA VAL A 309 -12.93 18.58 -10.07
C VAL A 309 -12.33 17.32 -9.48
N TYR A 310 -13.06 16.21 -9.51
CA TYR A 310 -12.58 14.93 -9.03
C TYR A 310 -11.40 14.41 -9.86
N ALA A 311 -11.48 14.51 -11.21
CA ALA A 311 -10.38 14.14 -12.09
C ALA A 311 -9.12 14.99 -11.85
N ALA A 312 -9.28 16.30 -11.62
CA ALA A 312 -8.16 17.18 -11.27
C ALA A 312 -7.50 16.78 -9.95
N TRP A 313 -8.27 16.37 -8.94
CA TRP A 313 -7.73 15.82 -7.69
C TRP A 313 -6.91 14.56 -7.93
N MET A 314 -7.44 13.61 -8.72
CA MET A 314 -6.74 12.35 -9.00
C MET A 314 -5.51 12.53 -9.90
N ALA A 315 -5.49 13.56 -10.76
CA ALA A 315 -4.37 13.89 -11.64
C ALA A 315 -3.25 14.69 -10.91
N LEU A 316 -3.54 15.28 -9.75
CA LEU A 316 -2.62 16.15 -9.02
C LEU A 316 -1.24 15.53 -8.79
N PRO A 317 -1.09 14.28 -8.32
CA PRO A 317 0.23 13.69 -8.10
C PRO A 317 1.01 13.45 -9.40
N CYS A 318 0.32 13.17 -10.51
CA CYS A 318 0.97 13.02 -11.81
C CYS A 318 1.54 14.37 -12.29
N VAL A 319 0.80 15.46 -12.09
CA VAL A 319 1.25 16.81 -12.43
C VAL A 319 2.45 17.23 -11.56
N LEU A 320 2.38 16.98 -10.27
CA LEU A 320 3.49 17.29 -9.37
C LEU A 320 4.73 16.47 -9.70
N TYR A 321 4.57 15.18 -9.98
CA TYR A 321 5.67 14.33 -10.42
C TYR A 321 6.33 14.88 -11.70
N ALA A 322 5.55 15.25 -12.71
CA ALA A 322 6.07 15.81 -13.95
C ALA A 322 6.76 17.18 -13.78
N ILE A 323 6.34 17.96 -12.78
CA ILE A 323 7.03 19.23 -12.41
C ILE A 323 8.35 18.95 -11.70
N ASP A 324 8.36 18.00 -10.78
CA ASP A 324 9.56 17.62 -10.02
C ASP A 324 10.60 16.98 -10.97
N GLU A 325 10.19 16.11 -11.90
CA GLU A 325 11.06 15.53 -12.91
C GLU A 325 11.73 16.59 -13.82
N LYS A 326 10.97 17.61 -14.25
CA LYS A 326 11.54 18.71 -15.06
C LYS A 326 12.49 19.63 -14.30
N ARG A 327 12.44 19.64 -12.98
CA ARG A 327 13.34 20.48 -12.14
C ARG A 327 14.64 19.78 -11.83
N PHE A 328 14.68 18.46 -11.82
CA PHE A 328 15.81 17.66 -11.36
C PHE A 328 16.39 16.73 -12.43
N GLY A 329 15.71 16.51 -13.57
CA GLY A 329 16.22 15.87 -14.76
C GLY A 329 16.80 16.89 -15.73
#